data_1d4c68220003a392c2b60b32c5480045
#
_entry.id   1d4c68220003a392c2b60b32c5480045
#
_cell.length_a   1.000
_cell.length_b   1.000
_cell.length_c   1.000
_cell.angle_alpha   90.00
_cell.angle_beta   90.00
_cell.angle_gamma   90.00
#
_symmetry.space_group_name_H-M   'P 1'
#
loop_
_entity.id
_entity.type
_entity.pdbx_description
1 polymer ?
#
loop_
_entity_poly.entity_id
_entity_poly.type
_entity_poly.pdbx_seq_one_letter_code
_entity_poly.pdbx_strand_id
1 'polypeptide(L)'
;MEFLKYLWSRMYLAVMGAMADRKVKSLIDADFRAFCDWIGVECNAHNRARGFATHPELQSVVYARLTRKERLLGRMAFKGQQCCFIQTSDIGPGLMLMHGFSLSLNAERIGRNAVVCQQVTIGYSQGARPVIGDNCTICCGAKIVGRVTIGDNVTVAAGAVVVHDVPSDSVVAGNPARVVASNAGRRSTFPLE
;
A
#
# COMPACT_ATOMS: atom_id res chain seq x y z
N MET A 1 26.09 4.63 11.18
CA MET A 1 24.91 5.36 10.65
C MET A 1 23.63 4.51 10.71
N GLU A 2 23.65 3.25 10.32
CA GLU A 2 22.50 2.31 10.38
C GLU A 2 22.00 2.07 11.82
N PHE A 3 22.90 1.92 12.80
CA PHE A 3 22.54 1.73 14.21
C PHE A 3 21.74 2.91 14.79
N LEU A 4 22.14 4.14 14.47
CA LEU A 4 21.40 5.34 14.89
C LEU A 4 20.01 5.42 14.27
N LYS A 5 19.88 5.09 12.99
CA LYS A 5 18.56 5.01 12.32
C LYS A 5 17.66 3.97 12.99
N TYR A 6 18.22 2.81 13.33
CA TYR A 6 17.48 1.76 14.04
C TYR A 6 17.00 2.23 15.43
N LEU A 7 17.87 2.91 16.20
CA LEU A 7 17.50 3.45 17.52
C LEU A 7 16.38 4.50 17.42
N TRP A 8 16.52 5.42 16.45
CA TRP A 8 15.51 6.42 16.16
C TRP A 8 14.17 5.78 15.72
N SER A 9 14.21 4.73 14.91
CA SER A 9 12.97 4.02 14.49
C SER A 9 12.28 3.36 15.68
N ARG A 10 13.01 2.73 16.59
CA ARG A 10 12.44 2.17 17.82
C ARG A 10 11.76 3.24 18.68
N MET A 11 12.46 4.34 18.90
CA MET A 11 11.93 5.46 19.69
C MET A 11 10.68 6.06 19.02
N TYR A 12 10.74 6.32 17.72
CA TYR A 12 9.62 6.87 16.97
C TYR A 12 8.40 5.96 17.02
N LEU A 13 8.56 4.66 16.74
CA LEU A 13 7.45 3.70 16.78
C LEU A 13 6.86 3.56 18.20
N ALA A 14 7.68 3.65 19.25
CA ALA A 14 7.19 3.65 20.63
C ALA A 14 6.36 4.91 20.94
N VAL A 15 6.85 6.10 20.56
CA VAL A 15 6.11 7.36 20.71
C VAL A 15 4.81 7.35 19.93
N MET A 16 4.85 6.92 18.67
CA MET A 16 3.64 6.79 17.84
C MET A 16 2.66 5.78 18.43
N GLY A 17 3.16 4.66 18.94
CA GLY A 17 2.35 3.66 19.64
C GLY A 17 1.71 4.21 20.94
N ALA A 18 2.28 5.22 21.58
CA ALA A 18 1.68 5.89 22.73
C ALA A 18 0.62 6.94 22.32
N MET A 19 0.85 7.65 21.22
CA MET A 19 0.02 8.79 20.78
C MET A 19 -1.16 8.38 19.87
N ALA A 20 -0.98 7.40 18.99
CA ALA A 20 -2.01 7.00 18.05
C ALA A 20 -3.22 6.36 18.73
N ASP A 21 -4.40 6.61 18.21
CA ASP A 21 -5.62 5.95 18.70
C ASP A 21 -5.63 4.44 18.42
N ARG A 22 -6.56 3.71 19.06
CA ARG A 22 -6.62 2.25 18.96
C ARG A 22 -6.84 1.75 17.53
N LYS A 23 -7.62 2.46 16.73
CA LYS A 23 -7.92 2.11 15.34
C LYS A 23 -6.67 2.26 14.47
N VAL A 24 -5.98 3.39 14.59
CA VAL A 24 -4.74 3.67 13.84
C VAL A 24 -3.64 2.66 14.20
N LYS A 25 -3.48 2.31 15.48
CA LYS A 25 -2.55 1.25 15.91
C LYS A 25 -2.84 -0.07 15.23
N SER A 26 -4.11 -0.50 15.20
CA SER A 26 -4.52 -1.76 14.56
C SER A 26 -4.20 -1.78 13.07
N LEU A 27 -4.39 -0.66 12.37
CA LEU A 27 -4.03 -0.53 10.95
C LEU A 27 -2.51 -0.63 10.74
N ILE A 28 -1.73 0.12 11.50
CA ILE A 28 -0.26 0.08 11.45
C ILE A 28 0.27 -1.32 11.78
N ASP A 29 -0.31 -1.99 12.76
CA ASP A 29 0.08 -3.37 13.12
C ASP A 29 -0.22 -4.37 11.99
N ALA A 30 -1.31 -4.18 11.26
CA ALA A 30 -1.63 -5.01 10.10
C ALA A 30 -0.67 -4.75 8.93
N ASP A 31 -0.32 -3.49 8.66
CA ASP A 31 0.65 -3.13 7.63
C ASP A 31 2.05 -3.69 7.94
N PHE A 32 2.49 -3.64 9.21
CA PHE A 32 3.75 -4.27 9.62
C PHE A 32 3.71 -5.80 9.50
N ARG A 33 2.59 -6.45 9.81
CA ARG A 33 2.46 -7.91 9.60
C ARG A 33 2.59 -8.26 8.12
N ALA A 34 1.83 -7.59 7.26
CA ALA A 34 1.92 -7.81 5.81
C ALA A 34 3.36 -7.61 5.28
N PHE A 35 4.06 -6.59 5.76
CA PHE A 35 5.46 -6.36 5.41
C PHE A 35 6.40 -7.47 5.92
N CYS A 36 6.25 -7.90 7.18
CA CYS A 36 7.09 -8.96 7.76
C CYS A 36 6.85 -10.31 7.07
N ASP A 37 5.59 -10.63 6.76
CA ASP A 37 5.23 -11.83 6.01
C ASP A 37 5.87 -11.82 4.62
N TRP A 38 5.86 -10.66 3.95
CA TRP A 38 6.49 -10.51 2.64
C TRP A 38 8.01 -10.73 2.66
N ILE A 39 8.72 -10.20 3.66
CA ILE A 39 10.18 -10.40 3.77
C ILE A 39 10.56 -11.72 4.47
N GLY A 40 9.58 -12.55 4.86
CA GLY A 40 9.79 -13.86 5.47
C GLY A 40 10.38 -13.82 6.88
N VAL A 41 10.01 -12.82 7.70
CA VAL A 41 10.51 -12.69 9.07
C VAL A 41 9.37 -12.59 10.09
N GLU A 42 9.63 -12.98 11.32
CA GLU A 42 8.71 -12.80 12.43
C GLU A 42 8.40 -11.32 12.67
N CYS A 43 7.11 -10.96 12.82
CA CYS A 43 6.68 -9.59 13.09
C CYS A 43 6.85 -9.22 14.58
N ASN A 44 8.08 -9.06 15.02
CA ASN A 44 8.43 -8.61 16.36
C ASN A 44 8.93 -7.15 16.38
N ALA A 45 9.15 -6.59 17.56
CA ALA A 45 9.55 -5.19 17.73
C ALA A 45 10.88 -4.86 17.04
N HIS A 46 11.82 -5.82 16.99
CA HIS A 46 13.12 -5.66 16.34
C HIS A 46 12.95 -5.54 14.82
N ASN A 47 12.25 -6.51 14.20
CA ASN A 47 12.08 -6.56 12.75
C ASN A 47 11.21 -5.41 12.24
N ARG A 48 10.19 -4.98 13.00
CA ARG A 48 9.40 -3.78 12.70
C ARG A 48 10.28 -2.51 12.68
N ALA A 49 11.11 -2.32 13.69
CA ALA A 49 12.00 -1.16 13.76
C ALA A 49 13.06 -1.17 12.66
N ARG A 50 13.63 -2.35 12.36
CA ARG A 50 14.59 -2.52 11.27
C ARG A 50 13.93 -2.24 9.91
N GLY A 51 12.76 -2.84 9.65
CA GLY A 51 11.98 -2.60 8.43
C GLY A 51 11.66 -1.14 8.23
N PHE A 52 11.15 -0.45 9.27
CA PHE A 52 10.86 0.98 9.21
C PHE A 52 12.11 1.82 8.95
N ALA A 53 13.27 1.46 9.50
CA ALA A 53 14.52 2.20 9.29
C ALA A 53 15.07 2.06 7.86
N THR A 54 14.83 0.92 7.20
CA THR A 54 15.49 0.56 5.93
C THR A 54 14.58 0.60 4.70
N HIS A 55 13.23 0.63 4.87
CA HIS A 55 12.27 0.60 3.78
C HIS A 55 11.43 1.89 3.72
N PRO A 56 11.79 2.83 2.85
CA PRO A 56 11.07 4.10 2.72
C PRO A 56 9.60 3.95 2.32
N GLU A 57 9.25 2.90 1.59
CA GLU A 57 7.87 2.55 1.22
C GLU A 57 7.04 2.20 2.46
N LEU A 58 7.57 1.43 3.40
CA LEU A 58 6.89 1.13 4.67
C LEU A 58 6.70 2.39 5.51
N GLN A 59 7.68 3.31 5.51
CA GLN A 59 7.53 4.62 6.14
C GLN A 59 6.36 5.40 5.54
N SER A 60 6.22 5.39 4.20
CA SER A 60 5.13 6.07 3.51
C SER A 60 3.76 5.48 3.84
N VAL A 61 3.66 4.16 3.96
CA VAL A 61 2.43 3.48 4.42
C VAL A 61 2.07 3.91 5.84
N VAL A 62 3.01 3.86 6.78
CA VAL A 62 2.79 4.31 8.17
C VAL A 62 2.38 5.78 8.19
N TYR A 63 3.03 6.65 7.42
CA TYR A 63 2.68 8.07 7.36
C TYR A 63 1.28 8.34 6.80
N ALA A 64 0.77 7.47 5.91
CA ALA A 64 -0.59 7.58 5.41
C ALA A 64 -1.65 7.34 6.50
N ARG A 65 -1.30 6.60 7.56
CA ARG A 65 -2.18 6.32 8.73
C ARG A 65 -2.20 7.45 9.76
N LEU A 66 -1.19 8.30 9.76
CA LEU A 66 -0.91 9.26 10.83
C LEU A 66 -1.50 10.64 10.55
N THR A 67 -1.80 11.37 11.60
CA THR A 67 -2.16 12.78 11.54
C THR A 67 -1.00 13.63 11.02
N ARG A 68 -1.28 14.87 10.60
CA ARG A 68 -0.26 15.78 10.10
C ARG A 68 0.86 16.04 11.12
N LYS A 69 0.52 16.17 12.40
CA LYS A 69 1.50 16.43 13.48
C LYS A 69 2.43 15.24 13.70
N GLU A 70 1.86 14.06 13.82
CA GLU A 70 2.60 12.80 14.01
C GLU A 70 3.54 12.52 12.83
N ARG A 71 3.06 12.73 11.61
CA ARG A 71 3.85 12.59 10.38
C ARG A 71 5.04 13.55 10.34
N LEU A 72 4.87 14.78 10.81
CA LEU A 72 5.94 15.78 10.82
C LEU A 72 7.13 15.31 11.68
N LEU A 73 6.86 14.79 12.87
CA LEU A 73 7.90 14.24 13.76
C LEU A 73 8.69 13.10 13.08
N GLY A 74 8.00 12.17 12.42
CA GLY A 74 8.67 11.08 11.72
C GLY A 74 9.54 11.55 10.55
N ARG A 75 9.06 12.52 9.81
CA ARG A 75 9.76 13.06 8.63
C ARG A 75 11.06 13.82 8.95
N MET A 76 11.27 14.21 10.20
CA MET A 76 12.55 14.79 10.63
C MET A 76 13.70 13.77 10.55
N ALA A 77 13.40 12.49 10.78
CA ALA A 77 14.41 11.41 10.74
C ALA A 77 14.27 10.51 9.51
N PHE A 78 13.05 10.29 9.02
CA PHE A 78 12.74 9.35 7.94
C PHE A 78 11.85 10.04 6.90
N LYS A 79 12.36 10.23 5.69
CA LYS A 79 11.68 11.00 4.65
C LYS A 79 10.50 10.26 3.98
N GLY A 80 10.42 8.95 4.14
CA GLY A 80 9.54 8.10 3.34
C GLY A 80 10.05 7.91 1.92
N GLN A 81 9.28 7.19 1.10
CA GLN A 81 9.59 6.99 -0.30
C GLN A 81 9.40 8.27 -1.10
N GLN A 82 10.39 8.62 -1.92
CA GLN A 82 10.32 9.78 -2.81
C GLN A 82 9.32 9.53 -3.95
N CYS A 83 8.64 10.58 -4.41
CA CYS A 83 7.64 10.51 -5.47
C CYS A 83 6.52 9.49 -5.18
N CYS A 84 6.19 9.28 -3.90
CA CYS A 84 5.10 8.43 -3.44
C CYS A 84 3.99 9.31 -2.84
N PHE A 85 2.88 9.45 -3.56
CA PHE A 85 1.76 10.31 -3.20
C PHE A 85 0.55 9.45 -2.81
N ILE A 86 0.28 9.34 -1.51
CA ILE A 86 -0.89 8.64 -0.97
C ILE A 86 -1.89 9.71 -0.52
N GLN A 87 -2.92 9.92 -1.33
CA GLN A 87 -3.99 10.90 -1.11
C GLN A 87 -5.32 10.22 -0.69
N THR A 88 -5.40 8.91 -0.84
CA THR A 88 -6.54 8.11 -0.37
C THR A 88 -6.57 8.12 1.16
N SER A 89 -7.71 8.46 1.74
CA SER A 89 -7.91 8.50 3.20
C SER A 89 -8.53 7.21 3.75
N ASP A 90 -9.35 6.53 2.94
CA ASP A 90 -9.96 5.25 3.32
C ASP A 90 -9.13 4.09 2.74
N ILE A 91 -8.19 3.60 3.55
CA ILE A 91 -7.32 2.48 3.19
C ILE A 91 -7.48 1.39 4.24
N GLY A 92 -7.88 0.21 3.81
CA GLY A 92 -7.98 -0.99 4.64
C GLY A 92 -6.64 -1.42 5.23
N PRO A 93 -6.64 -2.33 6.21
CA PRO A 93 -5.42 -2.85 6.85
C PRO A 93 -4.61 -3.70 5.87
N GLY A 94 -3.28 -3.76 6.08
CA GLY A 94 -2.38 -4.63 5.32
C GLY A 94 -1.98 -4.06 3.95
N LEU A 95 -1.97 -2.73 3.79
CA LEU A 95 -1.44 -2.12 2.57
C LEU A 95 0.07 -2.39 2.46
N MET A 96 0.48 -2.92 1.31
CA MET A 96 1.88 -3.12 0.99
C MET A 96 2.26 -2.37 -0.30
N LEU A 97 3.34 -1.61 -0.23
CA LEU A 97 3.93 -0.96 -1.40
C LEU A 97 5.20 -1.70 -1.78
N MET A 98 5.28 -2.15 -3.04
CA MET A 98 6.47 -2.77 -3.59
C MET A 98 7.26 -1.74 -4.39
N HIS A 99 8.48 -1.46 -3.94
CA HIS A 99 9.36 -0.46 -4.56
C HIS A 99 8.74 0.93 -4.75
N GLY A 100 7.75 1.28 -4.05
CA GLY A 100 6.85 2.44 -3.98
C GLY A 100 7.22 3.77 -4.67
N PHE A 101 8.17 3.82 -5.62
CA PHE A 101 8.56 5.05 -6.32
C PHE A 101 7.62 5.38 -7.49
N SER A 102 7.49 6.67 -7.79
CA SER A 102 6.60 7.20 -8.86
C SER A 102 5.16 6.70 -8.73
N LEU A 103 4.64 6.69 -7.51
CA LEU A 103 3.36 6.13 -7.16
C LEU A 103 2.38 7.24 -6.80
N SER A 104 1.15 7.16 -7.33
CA SER A 104 0.06 8.06 -6.99
C SER A 104 -1.20 7.25 -6.66
N LEU A 105 -1.64 7.29 -5.40
CA LEU A 105 -2.84 6.64 -4.91
C LEU A 105 -3.88 7.70 -4.53
N ASN A 106 -4.82 7.96 -5.43
CA ASN A 106 -5.96 8.87 -5.23
C ASN A 106 -7.27 8.14 -5.54
N ALA A 107 -7.51 7.05 -4.82
CA ALA A 107 -8.76 6.31 -4.83
C ALA A 107 -9.78 6.94 -3.86
N GLU A 108 -11.05 6.64 -4.02
CA GLU A 108 -12.07 6.87 -3.00
C GLU A 108 -11.85 5.93 -1.82
N ARG A 109 -11.60 4.63 -2.11
CA ARG A 109 -11.29 3.60 -1.14
C ARG A 109 -10.28 2.60 -1.72
N ILE A 110 -9.40 2.07 -0.86
CA ILE A 110 -8.58 0.88 -1.10
C ILE A 110 -8.91 -0.14 0.00
N GLY A 111 -9.28 -1.35 -0.38
CA GLY A 111 -9.63 -2.44 0.53
C GLY A 111 -8.44 -2.98 1.32
N ARG A 112 -8.65 -4.05 2.07
CA ARG A 112 -7.61 -4.70 2.88
C ARG A 112 -6.64 -5.51 2.01
N ASN A 113 -5.42 -5.71 2.51
CA ASN A 113 -4.37 -6.54 1.89
C ASN A 113 -4.09 -6.16 0.44
N ALA A 114 -4.16 -4.88 0.12
CA ALA A 114 -3.81 -4.40 -1.20
C ALA A 114 -2.28 -4.39 -1.37
N VAL A 115 -1.80 -4.93 -2.49
CA VAL A 115 -0.41 -4.86 -2.91
C VAL A 115 -0.30 -3.93 -4.10
N VAL A 116 0.52 -2.89 -4.01
CA VAL A 116 0.69 -1.89 -5.07
C VAL A 116 2.16 -1.75 -5.40
N CYS A 117 2.49 -2.04 -6.66
CA CYS A 117 3.86 -1.94 -7.16
C CYS A 117 4.20 -0.50 -7.59
N GLN A 118 5.47 -0.29 -7.94
CA GLN A 118 5.98 1.00 -8.41
C GLN A 118 5.28 1.50 -9.68
N GLN A 119 5.33 2.81 -9.93
CA GLN A 119 4.80 3.49 -11.11
C GLN A 119 3.28 3.33 -11.32
N VAL A 120 2.56 2.86 -10.30
CA VAL A 120 1.09 2.75 -10.35
C VAL A 120 0.47 4.13 -10.20
N THR A 121 -0.56 4.39 -11.01
CA THR A 121 -1.43 5.56 -10.88
C THR A 121 -2.85 5.10 -10.64
N ILE A 122 -3.38 5.38 -9.46
CA ILE A 122 -4.82 5.31 -9.18
C ILE A 122 -5.30 6.76 -9.08
N GLY A 123 -6.18 7.18 -9.98
CA GLY A 123 -6.42 8.59 -10.14
C GLY A 123 -7.85 9.00 -10.46
N TYR A 124 -8.09 10.27 -10.15
CA TYR A 124 -9.32 10.98 -10.43
C TYR A 124 -9.47 11.24 -11.93
N SER A 125 -10.65 11.04 -12.47
CA SER A 125 -11.06 11.49 -13.80
C SER A 125 -12.56 11.77 -13.83
N GLN A 126 -12.99 12.80 -14.57
CA GLN A 126 -14.39 13.15 -14.79
C GLN A 126 -15.25 13.21 -13.50
N GLY A 127 -14.71 13.80 -12.44
CA GLY A 127 -15.47 14.00 -11.20
C GLY A 127 -15.49 12.79 -10.26
N ALA A 128 -14.79 11.68 -10.55
CA ALA A 128 -14.84 10.48 -9.75
C ALA A 128 -13.46 9.85 -9.52
N ARG A 129 -13.36 9.08 -8.45
CA ARG A 129 -12.18 8.30 -8.06
C ARG A 129 -12.50 6.81 -8.10
N PRO A 130 -11.50 5.96 -8.39
CA PRO A 130 -11.68 4.52 -8.32
C PRO A 130 -11.97 4.01 -6.91
N VAL A 131 -12.71 2.90 -6.84
CA VAL A 131 -12.87 2.08 -5.64
C VAL A 131 -12.13 0.77 -5.87
N ILE A 132 -11.26 0.39 -4.95
CA ILE A 132 -10.48 -0.84 -5.00
C ILE A 132 -10.96 -1.77 -3.90
N GLY A 133 -11.31 -3.01 -4.25
CA GLY A 133 -11.74 -4.06 -3.33
C GLY A 133 -10.59 -4.65 -2.48
N ASP A 134 -10.90 -5.72 -1.80
CA ASP A 134 -9.98 -6.43 -0.90
C ASP A 134 -9.03 -7.37 -1.68
N ASN A 135 -7.84 -7.64 -1.14
CA ASN A 135 -6.87 -8.60 -1.67
C ASN A 135 -6.48 -8.35 -3.14
N CYS A 136 -6.45 -7.09 -3.56
CA CYS A 136 -6.07 -6.72 -4.92
C CYS A 136 -4.56 -6.57 -5.06
N THR A 137 -4.02 -7.02 -6.20
CA THR A 137 -2.63 -6.79 -6.61
C THR A 137 -2.60 -5.88 -7.83
N ILE A 138 -1.98 -4.72 -7.70
CA ILE A 138 -1.83 -3.74 -8.76
C ILE A 138 -0.36 -3.72 -9.19
N CYS A 139 -0.06 -4.36 -10.33
CA CYS A 139 1.31 -4.53 -10.80
C CYS A 139 1.90 -3.25 -11.37
N CYS A 140 3.22 -3.25 -11.56
CA CYS A 140 4.01 -2.08 -11.92
C CYS A 140 3.48 -1.35 -13.18
N GLY A 141 3.45 -0.04 -13.12
CA GLY A 141 3.05 0.82 -14.23
C GLY A 141 1.55 0.81 -14.57
N ALA A 142 0.72 0.04 -13.85
CA ALA A 142 -0.73 0.00 -14.09
C ALA A 142 -1.38 1.36 -13.79
N LYS A 143 -2.44 1.67 -14.53
CA LYS A 143 -3.21 2.90 -14.37
C LYS A 143 -4.69 2.55 -14.20
N ILE A 144 -5.32 3.05 -13.14
CA ILE A 144 -6.73 2.86 -12.83
C ILE A 144 -7.32 4.26 -12.67
N VAL A 145 -8.20 4.69 -13.57
CA VAL A 145 -8.64 6.09 -13.59
C VAL A 145 -10.13 6.24 -13.77
N GLY A 146 -10.71 7.21 -13.07
CA GLY A 146 -12.12 7.60 -13.20
C GLY A 146 -13.06 6.80 -12.30
N ARG A 147 -14.33 6.78 -12.67
CA ARG A 147 -15.40 6.06 -11.97
C ARG A 147 -15.29 4.57 -12.28
N VAL A 148 -14.40 3.88 -11.60
CA VAL A 148 -14.11 2.45 -11.81
C VAL A 148 -14.16 1.72 -10.47
N THR A 149 -14.85 0.60 -10.45
CA THR A 149 -14.87 -0.32 -9.31
C THR A 149 -14.05 -1.56 -9.66
N ILE A 150 -13.02 -1.82 -8.89
CA ILE A 150 -12.24 -3.05 -8.93
C ILE A 150 -12.79 -3.95 -7.81
N GLY A 151 -13.28 -5.13 -8.16
CA GLY A 151 -13.78 -6.10 -7.21
C GLY A 151 -12.68 -6.69 -6.32
N ASP A 152 -13.05 -7.63 -5.47
CA ASP A 152 -12.11 -8.31 -4.57
C ASP A 152 -11.26 -9.33 -5.33
N ASN A 153 -10.07 -9.63 -4.80
CA ASN A 153 -9.16 -10.65 -5.36
C ASN A 153 -8.82 -10.43 -6.84
N VAL A 154 -8.62 -9.16 -7.23
CA VAL A 154 -8.28 -8.79 -8.61
C VAL A 154 -6.78 -8.58 -8.74
N THR A 155 -6.22 -9.10 -9.84
CA THR A 155 -4.86 -8.77 -10.28
C THR A 155 -4.91 -7.87 -11.52
N VAL A 156 -4.40 -6.66 -11.39
CA VAL A 156 -4.19 -5.74 -12.50
C VAL A 156 -2.76 -5.90 -12.99
N ALA A 157 -2.59 -6.45 -14.19
CA ALA A 157 -1.28 -6.77 -14.75
C ALA A 157 -0.43 -5.53 -15.02
N ALA A 158 0.88 -5.72 -15.15
CA ALA A 158 1.83 -4.64 -15.39
C ALA A 158 1.47 -3.83 -16.67
N GLY A 159 1.50 -2.50 -16.54
CA GLY A 159 1.19 -1.58 -17.63
C GLY A 159 -0.28 -1.54 -18.06
N ALA A 160 -1.18 -2.27 -17.42
CA ALA A 160 -2.60 -2.27 -17.78
C ALA A 160 -3.26 -0.91 -17.50
N VAL A 161 -4.18 -0.51 -18.38
CA VAL A 161 -4.96 0.74 -18.23
C VAL A 161 -6.43 0.40 -18.04
N VAL A 162 -6.89 0.50 -16.79
CA VAL A 162 -8.25 0.15 -16.38
C VAL A 162 -9.13 1.40 -16.40
N VAL A 163 -10.17 1.38 -17.24
CA VAL A 163 -11.14 2.46 -17.44
C VAL A 163 -12.59 1.95 -17.37
N HIS A 164 -12.79 0.69 -17.00
CA HIS A 164 -14.08 0.05 -16.79
C HIS A 164 -14.05 -0.79 -15.52
N ASP A 165 -15.21 -1.07 -14.96
CA ASP A 165 -15.34 -1.94 -13.80
C ASP A 165 -14.75 -3.33 -14.05
N VAL A 166 -14.15 -3.91 -13.01
CA VAL A 166 -13.53 -5.23 -13.04
C VAL A 166 -14.23 -6.12 -12.00
N PRO A 167 -14.81 -7.25 -12.41
CA PRO A 167 -15.43 -8.17 -11.48
C PRO A 167 -14.40 -8.81 -10.55
N SER A 168 -14.86 -9.24 -9.38
CA SER A 168 -14.03 -9.99 -8.42
C SER A 168 -13.42 -11.23 -9.06
N ASP A 169 -12.35 -11.73 -8.46
CA ASP A 169 -11.65 -12.95 -8.88
C ASP A 169 -11.14 -12.92 -10.32
N SER A 170 -10.69 -11.75 -10.79
CA SER A 170 -10.25 -11.55 -12.17
C SER A 170 -8.78 -11.15 -12.28
N VAL A 171 -8.16 -11.54 -13.37
CA VAL A 171 -6.90 -10.98 -13.87
C VAL A 171 -7.20 -10.10 -15.09
N VAL A 172 -6.77 -8.84 -15.06
CA VAL A 172 -6.97 -7.90 -16.18
C VAL A 172 -5.63 -7.43 -16.72
N ALA A 173 -5.55 -7.31 -18.04
CA ALA A 173 -4.35 -6.86 -18.75
C ALA A 173 -4.71 -6.04 -19.99
N GLY A 174 -3.74 -5.27 -20.49
CA GLY A 174 -3.84 -4.50 -21.73
C GLY A 174 -4.23 -3.04 -21.56
N ASN A 175 -4.32 -2.32 -22.68
CA ASN A 175 -4.74 -0.92 -22.77
C ASN A 175 -5.72 -0.76 -23.96
N PRO A 176 -7.03 -0.56 -23.70
CA PRO A 176 -7.70 -0.66 -22.39
C PRO A 176 -7.68 -2.11 -21.85
N ALA A 177 -7.67 -2.23 -20.53
CA ALA A 177 -7.61 -3.53 -19.87
C ALA A 177 -8.87 -4.37 -20.10
N ARG A 178 -8.67 -5.69 -20.23
CA ARG A 178 -9.72 -6.70 -20.37
C ARG A 178 -9.44 -7.87 -19.43
N VAL A 179 -10.46 -8.58 -19.01
CA VAL A 179 -10.32 -9.83 -18.24
C VAL A 179 -9.63 -10.86 -19.13
N VAL A 180 -8.49 -11.38 -18.69
CA VAL A 180 -7.67 -12.36 -19.41
C VAL A 180 -7.61 -13.71 -18.70
N ALA A 181 -7.89 -13.75 -17.39
CA ALA A 181 -7.88 -14.98 -16.59
C ALA A 181 -8.76 -14.81 -15.34
N SER A 182 -9.00 -15.91 -14.63
CA SER A 182 -9.65 -15.95 -13.34
C SER A 182 -8.65 -16.16 -12.21
N ASN A 183 -8.86 -15.44 -11.10
CA ASN A 183 -8.17 -15.63 -9.83
C ASN A 183 -8.97 -16.49 -8.84
N ALA A 184 -10.11 -17.07 -9.26
CA ALA A 184 -10.94 -17.87 -8.38
C ALA A 184 -10.13 -18.99 -7.72
N GLY A 185 -10.19 -19.06 -6.39
CA GLY A 185 -9.43 -20.03 -5.60
C GLY A 185 -7.94 -19.71 -5.39
N ARG A 186 -7.41 -18.64 -5.97
CA ARG A 186 -6.08 -18.11 -5.67
C ARG A 186 -6.22 -16.89 -4.78
N ARG A 187 -5.58 -16.91 -3.62
CA ARG A 187 -5.32 -15.62 -2.96
C ARG A 187 -4.28 -14.89 -3.80
N SER A 188 -4.51 -13.60 -4.05
CA SER A 188 -3.47 -12.73 -4.58
C SER A 188 -2.38 -12.63 -3.51
N THR A 189 -1.52 -13.63 -3.44
CA THR A 189 -0.35 -13.68 -2.57
C THR A 189 0.85 -13.30 -3.41
N PHE A 190 1.54 -12.27 -3.01
CA PHE A 190 2.88 -12.05 -3.48
C PHE A 190 3.84 -12.90 -2.62
N PRO A 191 4.88 -13.53 -3.19
CA PRO A 191 5.36 -13.42 -4.56
C PRO A 191 4.51 -14.20 -5.58
N LEU A 192 4.42 -13.68 -6.80
CA LEU A 192 3.92 -14.43 -7.94
C LEU A 192 4.93 -15.57 -8.16
N GLU A 193 4.53 -16.81 -7.83
CA GLU A 193 5.26 -18.02 -8.22
C GLU A 193 5.15 -18.25 -9.74
#